data_2ae7ee204a468ee9f9cb72e883a909c4
#
_entry.id   2ae7ee204a468ee9f9cb72e883a909c4
#
_cell.length_a   1.000
_cell.length_b   1.000
_cell.length_c   1.000
_cell.angle_alpha   90.00
_cell.angle_beta   90.00
_cell.angle_gamma   90.00
#
_symmetry.space_group_name_H-M   'P 1'
#
loop_
_entity.id
_entity.type
_entity.pdbx_description
1 polymer ?
#
loop_
_entity_poly.entity_id
_entity_poly.type
_entity_poly.pdbx_seq_one_letter_code
_entity_poly.pdbx_strand_id
1 'polypeptide(L)'
;MDSSAEALEIATQACKDAGKVPIQVKDVVGFAVNRMLFALWNEALRLVEEGACTPEDIDVGCKLGLGHPVGPFELMDLTSNTLNLQVGKILEDAYGDRFHPRPILKQVVAAGRAGRKVGRGWYKYEK
;
A
#
# COMPACT_ATOMS: atom_id res chain seq x y z
N MET A 1 9.34 -20.58 13.76
CA MET A 1 8.46 -21.26 12.83
C MET A 1 9.26 -21.91 11.71
N ASP A 2 9.07 -23.17 11.58
CA ASP A 2 9.87 -23.91 10.64
C ASP A 2 9.13 -24.07 9.31
N SER A 3 9.47 -23.21 8.37
CA SER A 3 9.25 -23.60 6.99
C SER A 3 10.33 -24.61 6.68
N SER A 4 9.99 -25.81 6.32
CA SER A 4 10.99 -26.76 5.87
C SER A 4 11.69 -26.20 4.62
N ALA A 5 12.94 -26.54 4.40
CA ALA A 5 13.66 -26.14 3.19
C ALA A 5 12.89 -26.54 1.94
N GLU A 6 12.21 -27.69 1.97
CA GLU A 6 11.38 -28.17 0.88
C GLU A 6 10.20 -27.23 0.59
N ALA A 7 9.49 -26.78 1.63
CA ALA A 7 8.38 -25.83 1.47
C ALA A 7 8.85 -24.50 0.88
N LEU A 8 10.02 -24.03 1.29
CA LEU A 8 10.62 -22.81 0.77
C LEU A 8 10.98 -22.97 -0.72
N GLU A 9 11.53 -24.09 -1.11
CA GLU A 9 11.85 -24.38 -2.51
C GLU A 9 10.61 -24.40 -3.39
N ILE A 10 9.53 -25.05 -2.92
CA ILE A 10 8.26 -25.10 -3.64
C ILE A 10 7.70 -23.70 -3.83
N ALA A 11 7.68 -22.88 -2.78
CA ALA A 11 7.19 -21.52 -2.85
C ALA A 11 8.04 -20.66 -3.79
N THR A 12 9.37 -20.80 -3.75
CA THR A 12 10.29 -20.06 -4.61
C THR A 12 10.08 -20.44 -6.07
N GLN A 13 9.93 -21.75 -6.36
CA GLN A 13 9.67 -22.21 -7.72
C GLN A 13 8.32 -21.72 -8.24
N ALA A 14 7.28 -21.74 -7.40
CA ALA A 14 5.97 -21.24 -7.78
C ALA A 14 6.01 -19.74 -8.14
N CYS A 15 6.79 -18.93 -7.40
CA CYS A 15 6.98 -17.52 -7.72
C CYS A 15 7.68 -17.33 -9.06
N LYS A 16 8.71 -18.13 -9.35
CA LYS A 16 9.42 -18.06 -10.64
C LYS A 16 8.51 -18.48 -11.80
N ASP A 17 7.73 -19.53 -11.61
CA ASP A 17 6.79 -20.01 -12.63
C ASP A 17 5.71 -18.98 -12.94
N ALA A 18 5.34 -18.18 -11.96
CA ALA A 18 4.38 -17.07 -12.14
C ALA A 18 5.02 -15.81 -12.75
N GLY A 19 6.31 -15.85 -13.08
CA GLY A 19 7.04 -14.71 -13.63
C GLY A 19 7.43 -13.66 -12.60
N LYS A 20 7.42 -14.02 -11.32
CA LYS A 20 7.79 -13.12 -10.23
C LYS A 20 9.17 -13.47 -9.70
N VAL A 21 9.88 -12.45 -9.21
CA VAL A 21 11.18 -12.65 -8.57
C VAL A 21 10.95 -12.80 -7.07
N PRO A 22 11.21 -13.98 -6.48
CA PRO A 22 11.03 -14.17 -5.05
C PRO A 22 12.15 -13.50 -4.27
N ILE A 23 11.80 -12.95 -3.11
CA ILE A 23 12.78 -12.46 -2.14
C ILE A 23 12.58 -13.19 -0.82
N GLN A 24 13.68 -13.45 -0.14
CA GLN A 24 13.66 -14.10 1.17
C GLN A 24 13.86 -13.02 2.24
N VAL A 25 12.88 -12.88 3.13
CA VAL A 25 12.93 -11.94 4.25
C VAL A 25 12.53 -12.67 5.52
N LYS A 26 12.89 -12.10 6.66
CA LYS A 26 12.37 -12.60 7.93
C LYS A 26 10.85 -12.48 7.94
N ASP A 27 10.21 -13.42 8.62
CA ASP A 27 8.76 -13.40 8.82
C ASP A 27 8.42 -12.23 9.75
N VAL A 28 8.04 -11.09 9.15
CA VAL A 28 7.66 -9.87 9.88
C VAL A 28 6.27 -9.43 9.43
N VAL A 29 5.54 -8.77 10.32
CA VAL A 29 4.21 -8.27 10.02
C VAL A 29 4.30 -7.26 8.87
N GLY A 30 3.49 -7.49 7.83
CA GLY A 30 3.40 -6.61 6.67
C GLY A 30 4.48 -6.82 5.63
N PHE A 31 5.38 -7.75 5.83
CA PHE A 31 6.53 -8.00 4.97
C PHE A 31 7.36 -6.74 4.71
N ALA A 32 8.57 -6.90 4.21
CA ALA A 32 9.48 -5.77 3.98
C ALA A 32 8.93 -4.78 2.95
N VAL A 33 8.38 -5.28 1.84
CA VAL A 33 7.87 -4.43 0.76
C VAL A 33 6.64 -3.64 1.20
N ASN A 34 5.66 -4.29 1.83
CA ASN A 34 4.46 -3.61 2.31
C ASN A 34 4.78 -2.61 3.41
N ARG A 35 5.74 -2.91 4.27
CA ARG A 35 6.17 -2.00 5.31
C ARG A 35 6.72 -0.70 4.70
N MET A 36 7.55 -0.79 3.68
CA MET A 36 8.06 0.39 2.97
C MET A 36 6.94 1.13 2.24
N LEU A 37 6.03 0.39 1.60
CA LEU A 37 4.91 0.97 0.87
C LEU A 37 4.00 1.78 1.79
N PHE A 38 3.64 1.24 2.94
CA PHE A 38 2.77 1.95 3.90
C PHE A 38 3.47 3.15 4.53
N ALA A 39 4.77 3.10 4.71
CA ALA A 39 5.53 4.27 5.15
C ALA A 39 5.46 5.39 4.10
N LEU A 40 5.64 5.05 2.83
CA LEU A 40 5.49 5.99 1.72
C LEU A 40 4.07 6.56 1.66
N TRP A 41 3.06 5.70 1.76
CA TRP A 41 1.66 6.13 1.71
C TRP A 41 1.31 7.09 2.86
N ASN A 42 1.75 6.79 4.08
CA ASN A 42 1.48 7.67 5.21
C ASN A 42 2.11 9.04 4.99
N GLU A 43 3.31 9.11 4.43
CA GLU A 43 3.94 10.38 4.11
C GLU A 43 3.20 11.12 2.99
N ALA A 44 2.77 10.40 1.96
CA ALA A 44 1.95 10.99 0.89
C ALA A 44 0.63 11.56 1.44
N LEU A 45 -0.02 10.82 2.35
CA LEU A 45 -1.24 11.29 3.00
C LEU A 45 -1.00 12.55 3.84
N ARG A 46 0.11 12.63 4.56
CA ARG A 46 0.48 13.84 5.31
C ARG A 46 0.64 15.06 4.41
N LEU A 47 1.27 14.88 3.25
CA LEU A 47 1.43 15.98 2.28
C LEU A 47 0.09 16.53 1.81
N VAL A 48 -0.89 15.67 1.58
CA VAL A 48 -2.24 16.10 1.21
C VAL A 48 -2.94 16.79 2.38
N GLU A 49 -2.85 16.23 3.59
CA GLU A 49 -3.43 16.81 4.79
C GLU A 49 -2.89 18.21 5.07
N GLU A 50 -1.60 18.42 4.84
CA GLU A 50 -0.93 19.70 5.03
C GLU A 50 -1.24 20.72 3.93
N GLY A 51 -1.90 20.28 2.87
CA GLY A 51 -2.18 21.15 1.72
C GLY A 51 -0.98 21.42 0.83
N ALA A 52 0.10 20.65 1.00
CA ALA A 52 1.33 20.84 0.22
C ALA A 52 1.18 20.40 -1.23
N CYS A 53 0.44 19.29 -1.45
CA CYS A 53 0.25 18.71 -2.78
C CYS A 53 -1.14 18.12 -2.90
N THR A 54 -1.62 17.95 -4.13
CA THR A 54 -2.83 17.17 -4.40
C THR A 54 -2.47 15.70 -4.63
N PRO A 55 -3.42 14.75 -4.50
CA PRO A 55 -3.15 13.36 -4.86
C PRO A 55 -2.60 13.21 -6.29
N GLU A 56 -3.15 13.96 -7.24
CA GLU A 56 -2.70 13.93 -8.64
C GLU A 56 -1.23 14.33 -8.77
N ASP A 57 -0.83 15.42 -8.11
CA ASP A 57 0.54 15.92 -8.16
C ASP A 57 1.52 14.92 -7.56
N ILE A 58 1.15 14.28 -6.46
CA ILE A 58 1.98 13.26 -5.82
C ILE A 58 2.14 12.05 -6.74
N ASP A 59 1.06 11.59 -7.36
CA ASP A 59 1.12 10.46 -8.28
C ASP A 59 2.02 10.74 -9.47
N VAL A 60 1.86 11.91 -10.09
CA VAL A 60 2.73 12.35 -11.20
C VAL A 60 4.19 12.44 -10.74
N GLY A 61 4.42 13.06 -9.59
CA GLY A 61 5.77 13.21 -9.03
C GLY A 61 6.47 11.88 -8.78
N CYS A 62 5.76 10.91 -8.24
CA CYS A 62 6.33 9.58 -8.00
C CYS A 62 6.64 8.84 -9.31
N LYS A 63 5.77 8.95 -10.29
CA LYS A 63 6.01 8.33 -11.61
C LYS A 63 7.22 8.94 -12.31
N LEU A 64 7.30 10.27 -12.35
CA LEU A 64 8.36 10.96 -13.08
C LEU A 64 9.66 11.07 -12.26
N GLY A 65 9.55 11.33 -10.96
CA GLY A 65 10.71 11.56 -10.10
C GLY A 65 11.35 10.29 -9.54
N LEU A 66 10.55 9.27 -9.27
CA LEU A 66 11.01 8.02 -8.66
C LEU A 66 10.92 6.82 -9.62
N GLY A 67 10.36 7.02 -10.82
CA GLY A 67 10.21 5.93 -11.77
C GLY A 67 9.18 4.88 -11.40
N HIS A 68 8.20 5.23 -10.56
CA HIS A 68 7.13 4.31 -10.20
C HIS A 68 6.19 4.07 -11.38
N PRO A 69 5.77 2.83 -11.64
CA PRO A 69 4.83 2.54 -12.73
C PRO A 69 3.42 3.05 -12.43
N VAL A 70 3.08 3.24 -11.15
CA VAL A 70 1.78 3.72 -10.69
C VAL A 70 2.01 4.61 -9.47
N GLY A 71 1.21 5.67 -9.34
CA GLY A 71 1.32 6.58 -8.20
C GLY A 71 0.72 6.02 -6.93
N PRO A 72 1.09 6.58 -5.75
CA PRO A 72 0.59 6.10 -4.46
C PRO A 72 -0.93 6.08 -4.34
N PHE A 73 -1.62 7.14 -4.73
CA PHE A 73 -3.08 7.23 -4.60
C PHE A 73 -3.80 6.35 -5.63
N GLU A 74 -3.24 6.22 -6.83
CA GLU A 74 -3.73 5.27 -7.82
C GLU A 74 -3.65 3.83 -7.29
N LEU A 75 -2.54 3.48 -6.66
CA LEU A 75 -2.35 2.15 -6.10
C LEU A 75 -3.26 1.89 -4.89
N MET A 76 -3.46 2.91 -4.03
CA MET A 76 -4.41 2.80 -2.92
C MET A 76 -5.82 2.49 -3.41
N ASP A 77 -6.27 3.14 -4.49
CA ASP A 77 -7.57 2.89 -5.08
C ASP A 77 -7.68 1.51 -5.72
N LEU A 78 -6.59 1.03 -6.30
CA LEU A 78 -6.54 -0.29 -6.91
C LEU A 78 -6.64 -1.42 -5.88
N THR A 79 -6.03 -1.23 -4.71
CA THR A 79 -5.97 -2.25 -3.66
C THR A 79 -7.15 -2.22 -2.69
N SER A 80 -7.85 -1.13 -2.56
CA SER A 80 -8.96 -0.85 -1.63
C SER A 80 -8.51 -0.10 -0.38
N ASN A 81 -9.07 1.10 -0.23
CA ASN A 81 -8.77 1.95 0.93
C ASN A 81 -9.26 1.35 2.24
N THR A 82 -10.34 0.58 2.21
CA THR A 82 -10.83 -0.13 3.40
C THR A 82 -9.80 -1.15 3.87
N LEU A 83 -9.25 -1.95 2.95
CA LEU A 83 -8.20 -2.91 3.26
C LEU A 83 -6.94 -2.19 3.73
N ASN A 84 -6.58 -1.10 3.07
CA ASN A 84 -5.38 -0.32 3.41
C ASN A 84 -5.45 0.22 4.84
N LEU A 85 -6.64 0.68 5.27
CA LEU A 85 -6.85 1.12 6.64
C LEU A 85 -6.65 -0.03 7.63
N GLN A 86 -7.17 -1.21 7.33
CA GLN A 86 -7.02 -2.39 8.18
C GLN A 86 -5.55 -2.82 8.32
N VAL A 87 -4.83 -2.87 7.21
CA VAL A 87 -3.40 -3.22 7.21
C VAL A 87 -2.59 -2.15 7.95
N GLY A 88 -2.93 -0.89 7.79
CA GLY A 88 -2.31 0.21 8.52
C GLY A 88 -2.42 0.04 10.03
N LYS A 89 -3.58 -0.38 10.52
CA LYS A 89 -3.78 -0.66 11.95
C LYS A 89 -2.93 -1.83 12.44
N ILE A 90 -2.79 -2.88 11.62
CA ILE A 90 -1.93 -4.02 11.95
C ILE A 90 -0.47 -3.58 12.06
N LEU A 91 -0.01 -2.74 11.13
CA LEU A 91 1.36 -2.21 11.16
C LEU A 91 1.59 -1.30 12.36
N GLU A 92 0.61 -0.49 12.74
CA GLU A 92 0.68 0.34 13.94
C GLU A 92 0.84 -0.52 15.19
N ASP A 93 0.05 -1.57 15.32
CA ASP A 93 0.14 -2.48 16.46
C ASP A 93 1.51 -3.15 16.55
N ALA A 94 2.12 -3.47 15.41
CA ALA A 94 3.41 -4.15 15.36
C ALA A 94 4.61 -3.20 15.51
N TYR A 95 4.53 -1.98 14.98
CA TYR A 95 5.69 -1.09 14.83
C TYR A 95 5.51 0.30 15.44
N GLY A 96 4.31 0.64 15.90
CA GLY A 96 4.07 1.88 16.63
C GLY A 96 3.54 3.03 15.77
N ASP A 97 3.61 4.22 16.33
CA ASP A 97 2.89 5.41 15.85
C ASP A 97 3.27 5.87 14.46
N ARG A 98 4.46 5.53 13.97
CA ARG A 98 4.87 5.89 12.59
C ARG A 98 3.93 5.30 11.54
N PHE A 99 3.20 4.23 11.88
CA PHE A 99 2.20 3.60 11.02
C PHE A 99 0.76 3.94 11.40
N HIS A 100 0.56 4.89 12.32
CA HIS A 100 -0.77 5.32 12.69
C HIS A 100 -1.53 5.79 11.45
N PRO A 101 -2.70 5.19 11.13
CA PRO A 101 -3.47 5.58 9.94
C PRO A 101 -3.84 7.05 9.98
N ARG A 102 -3.63 7.74 8.89
CA ARG A 102 -3.90 9.17 8.80
C ARG A 102 -5.39 9.45 8.78
N PRO A 103 -5.84 10.55 9.41
CA PRO A 103 -7.26 10.92 9.44
C PRO A 103 -7.91 10.99 8.06
N ILE A 104 -7.20 11.50 7.06
CA ILE A 104 -7.75 11.62 5.70
C ILE A 104 -8.10 10.25 5.08
N LEU A 105 -7.32 9.21 5.37
CA LEU A 105 -7.64 7.86 4.92
C LEU A 105 -8.92 7.34 5.60
N LYS A 106 -9.05 7.58 6.90
CA LYS A 106 -10.26 7.22 7.65
C LYS A 106 -11.49 7.92 7.08
N GLN A 107 -11.34 9.20 6.71
CA GLN A 107 -12.43 9.98 6.10
C GLN A 107 -12.86 9.41 4.75
N VAL A 108 -11.91 9.05 3.91
CA VAL A 108 -12.18 8.45 2.59
C VAL A 108 -12.93 7.12 2.75
N VAL A 109 -12.49 6.28 3.67
CA VAL A 109 -13.16 4.99 3.96
C VAL A 109 -14.57 5.22 4.51
N ALA A 110 -14.73 6.14 5.46
CA ALA A 110 -16.04 6.46 6.05
C ALA A 110 -17.02 7.03 5.03
N ALA A 111 -16.52 7.70 3.99
CA ALA A 111 -17.33 8.23 2.91
C ALA A 111 -17.74 7.17 1.86
N GLY A 112 -17.39 5.90 2.06
CA GLY A 112 -17.67 4.82 1.13
C GLY A 112 -16.79 4.81 -0.12
N ARG A 113 -15.67 5.52 -0.07
CA ARG A 113 -14.76 5.69 -1.21
C ARG A 113 -13.64 4.64 -1.14
N ALA A 114 -14.04 3.37 -1.21
CA ALA A 114 -13.11 2.26 -1.04
C ALA A 114 -12.12 2.11 -2.19
N GLY A 115 -12.47 2.61 -3.38
CA GLY A 115 -11.56 2.60 -4.50
C GLY A 115 -12.22 2.26 -5.82
N ARG A 116 -11.42 1.74 -6.72
CA ARG A 116 -11.81 1.52 -8.12
C ARG A 116 -13.01 0.57 -8.28
N LYS A 117 -13.08 -0.48 -7.46
CA LYS A 117 -14.17 -1.47 -7.55
C LYS A 117 -15.54 -0.87 -7.32
N VAL A 118 -15.64 0.15 -6.45
CA VAL A 118 -16.91 0.83 -6.17
C VAL A 118 -17.08 2.12 -6.97
N GLY A 119 -16.15 2.40 -7.89
CA GLY A 119 -16.22 3.55 -8.77
C GLY A 119 -15.70 4.85 -8.18
N ARG A 120 -15.21 4.85 -6.96
CA ARG A 120 -14.66 6.04 -6.32
C ARG A 120 -13.73 5.71 -5.16
N GLY A 121 -12.59 6.38 -5.15
CA GLY A 121 -11.63 6.40 -4.06
C GLY A 121 -11.06 7.79 -3.95
N TRP A 122 -9.75 7.93 -4.08
CA TRP A 122 -9.08 9.22 -4.25
C TRP A 122 -9.47 9.87 -5.56
N TYR A 123 -9.74 9.06 -6.57
CA TYR A 123 -10.22 9.47 -7.88
C TYR A 123 -11.62 8.94 -8.14
N LYS A 124 -12.26 9.48 -9.16
CA LYS A 124 -13.55 9.02 -9.64
C LYS A 124 -13.35 8.16 -10.88
N TYR A 125 -14.00 7.01 -10.91
CA TYR A 125 -13.88 6.05 -12.02
C TYR A 125 -15.23 5.85 -12.68
N GLU A 126 -15.22 5.74 -13.99
CA GLU A 126 -16.42 5.34 -14.72
C GLU A 126 -16.60 3.83 -14.64
N LYS A 127 -17.83 3.40 -14.49
CA LYS A 127 -18.17 1.99 -14.50
C LYS A 127 -18.60 1.56 -15.91
#